data_2709649c86174f2f0adacd768ed0d65d
#
_entry.id   2709649c86174f2f0adacd768ed0d65d
#
_cell.length_a   1.000
_cell.length_b   1.000
_cell.length_c   1.000
_cell.angle_alpha   90.00
_cell.angle_beta   90.00
_cell.angle_gamma   90.00
#
_symmetry.space_group_name_H-M   'P 1'
#
loop_
_entity.id
_entity.type
_entity.pdbx_description
1 polymer ?
#
loop_
_entity_poly.entity_id
_entity_poly.type
_entity_poly.pdbx_seq_one_letter_code
_entity_poly.pdbx_strand_id
1 'polypeptide(L)'
;IQELIIDDVRVGKGRSAEKGLTISVHYTGWIFDASKGDKKGNKFDSSLDRREPFTFVLGIGQVIKGWDEGFDGMKIGGQRIISIPSDMGYGSRGAGNVIPPNADLIFEVELLEIL
;
A
#
# COMPACT_ATOMS: atom_id res chain seq x y z
N ILE A 1 -0.54 15.08 -3.17
CA ILE A 1 -0.32 14.59 -1.78
C ILE A 1 1.08 15.02 -1.34
N GLN A 2 1.20 15.61 -0.17
CA GLN A 2 2.49 16.08 0.34
C GLN A 2 3.09 15.14 1.38
N GLU A 3 2.28 14.26 1.96
CA GLU A 3 2.74 13.32 2.98
C GLU A 3 1.94 12.02 2.92
N LEU A 4 2.49 10.99 3.54
CA LEU A 4 1.82 9.70 3.68
C LEU A 4 0.55 9.87 4.53
N ILE A 5 -0.58 9.38 4.02
CA ILE A 5 -1.85 9.42 4.74
C ILE A 5 -2.32 7.98 4.95
N ILE A 6 -2.57 7.63 6.21
CA ILE A 6 -3.05 6.31 6.60
C ILE A 6 -4.46 6.45 7.16
N ASP A 7 -5.39 5.72 6.58
CA ASP A 7 -6.78 5.70 7.02
C ASP A 7 -7.18 4.26 7.35
N ASP A 8 -7.40 3.97 8.64
CA ASP A 8 -7.82 2.65 9.07
C ASP A 8 -9.33 2.48 8.82
N VAL A 9 -9.66 1.66 7.83
CA VAL A 9 -11.05 1.30 7.53
C VAL A 9 -11.57 0.34 8.59
N ARG A 10 -10.74 -0.60 9.00
CA ARG A 10 -11.04 -1.56 10.05
C ARG A 10 -9.75 -1.88 10.80
N VAL A 11 -9.78 -1.75 12.12
CA VAL A 11 -8.65 -2.15 12.96
C VAL A 11 -8.75 -3.64 13.23
N GLY A 12 -7.71 -4.38 12.88
CA GLY A 12 -7.65 -5.81 13.13
C GLY A 12 -7.52 -6.12 14.62
N LYS A 13 -7.70 -7.39 14.96
CA LYS A 13 -7.63 -7.88 16.35
C LYS A 13 -6.39 -8.72 16.61
N GLY A 14 -5.63 -9.04 15.59
CA GLY A 14 -4.45 -9.87 15.72
C GLY A 14 -3.21 -9.06 16.06
N ARG A 15 -2.06 -9.72 15.90
CA ARG A 15 -0.75 -9.14 16.18
C ARG A 15 -0.47 -7.98 15.22
N SER A 16 0.29 -6.99 15.70
CA SER A 16 0.71 -5.83 14.91
C SER A 16 1.93 -6.13 14.06
N ALA A 17 1.90 -5.64 12.82
CA ALA A 17 3.06 -5.68 11.93
C ALA A 17 4.10 -4.68 12.41
N GLU A 18 5.36 -5.12 12.41
CA GLU A 18 6.50 -4.31 12.83
C GLU A 18 7.65 -4.53 11.85
N LYS A 19 8.57 -3.56 11.80
CA LYS A 19 9.77 -3.66 10.96
C LYS A 19 10.55 -4.93 11.29
N GLY A 20 11.01 -5.61 10.25
CA GLY A 20 11.75 -6.87 10.36
C GLY A 20 10.88 -8.11 10.30
N LEU A 21 9.58 -7.99 10.40
CA LEU A 21 8.67 -9.13 10.29
C LEU A 21 8.28 -9.40 8.84
N THR A 22 8.10 -10.67 8.52
CA THR A 22 7.57 -11.09 7.22
C THR A 22 6.06 -11.08 7.29
N ILE A 23 5.41 -10.36 6.40
CA ILE A 23 3.95 -10.23 6.39
C ILE A 23 3.36 -10.66 5.05
N SER A 24 2.12 -11.14 5.10
CA SER A 24 1.34 -11.53 3.93
C SER A 24 0.12 -10.64 3.84
N VAL A 25 -0.09 -10.03 2.67
CA VAL A 25 -1.10 -9.01 2.46
C VAL A 25 -1.88 -9.23 1.17
N HIS A 26 -3.09 -8.70 1.12
CA HIS A 26 -3.75 -8.39 -0.14
C HIS A 26 -3.75 -6.89 -0.34
N TYR A 27 -3.65 -6.46 -1.59
CA TYR A 27 -3.67 -5.04 -1.94
C TYR A 27 -4.29 -4.81 -3.31
N THR A 28 -4.81 -3.61 -3.49
CA THR A 28 -5.19 -3.06 -4.78
C THR A 28 -4.69 -1.64 -4.85
N GLY A 29 -4.03 -1.26 -5.94
CA GLY A 29 -3.45 0.07 -6.11
C GLY A 29 -4.05 0.81 -7.30
N TRP A 30 -4.24 2.12 -7.10
CA TRP A 30 -4.71 3.05 -8.11
C TRP A 30 -3.80 4.26 -8.16
N ILE A 31 -3.75 4.91 -9.31
CA ILE A 31 -3.18 6.25 -9.39
C ILE A 31 -4.10 7.19 -8.60
N PHE A 32 -3.53 7.98 -7.71
CA PHE A 32 -4.31 8.95 -6.94
C PHE A 32 -4.87 10.02 -7.88
N ASP A 33 -6.17 10.27 -7.82
CA ASP A 33 -6.84 11.26 -8.66
C ASP A 33 -7.78 12.11 -7.79
N ALA A 34 -7.35 13.33 -7.50
CA ALA A 34 -8.09 14.24 -6.63
C ALA A 34 -9.46 14.62 -7.19
N SER A 35 -9.68 14.46 -8.49
CA SER A 35 -10.97 14.76 -9.13
C SER A 35 -12.05 13.70 -8.89
N LYS A 36 -11.65 12.52 -8.41
CA LYS A 36 -12.58 11.44 -8.08
C LYS A 36 -13.06 11.54 -6.64
N GLY A 37 -14.29 11.13 -6.38
CA GLY A 37 -14.84 11.13 -5.03
C GLY A 37 -14.06 10.26 -4.07
N ASP A 38 -13.63 9.07 -4.51
CA ASP A 38 -12.83 8.13 -3.73
C ASP A 38 -11.32 8.30 -3.94
N LYS A 39 -10.90 9.30 -4.73
CA LYS A 39 -9.50 9.58 -5.08
C LYS A 39 -8.81 8.49 -5.89
N LYS A 40 -9.56 7.51 -6.40
CA LYS A 40 -9.03 6.37 -7.15
C LYS A 40 -9.15 6.60 -8.64
N GLY A 41 -8.00 6.81 -9.29
CA GLY A 41 -7.90 6.88 -10.73
C GLY A 41 -7.76 5.49 -11.35
N ASN A 42 -6.85 5.34 -12.31
CA ASN A 42 -6.64 4.06 -12.97
C ASN A 42 -6.03 3.04 -12.02
N LYS A 43 -6.66 1.85 -11.95
CA LYS A 43 -6.10 0.70 -11.22
C LYS A 43 -4.88 0.18 -11.98
N PHE A 44 -3.76 -0.05 -11.26
CA PHE A 44 -2.55 -0.52 -11.91
C PHE A 44 -2.11 -1.91 -11.42
N ASP A 45 -2.55 -2.37 -10.27
CA ASP A 45 -2.17 -3.68 -9.75
C ASP A 45 -3.12 -4.14 -8.66
N SER A 46 -3.25 -5.47 -8.51
CA SER A 46 -4.02 -6.06 -7.41
C SER A 46 -3.62 -7.51 -7.21
N SER A 47 -3.27 -7.86 -5.98
CA SER A 47 -3.04 -9.25 -5.59
C SER A 47 -4.32 -10.08 -5.65
N LEU A 48 -5.47 -9.45 -5.47
CA LEU A 48 -6.76 -10.11 -5.56
C LEU A 48 -7.04 -10.63 -6.98
N ASP A 49 -6.61 -9.90 -8.01
CA ASP A 49 -6.75 -10.33 -9.40
C ASP A 49 -5.94 -11.58 -9.69
N ARG A 50 -4.81 -11.75 -9.01
CA ARG A 50 -3.95 -12.93 -9.13
C ARG A 50 -4.38 -14.05 -8.19
N ARG A 51 -5.29 -13.78 -7.26
CA ARG A 51 -5.76 -14.70 -6.21
C ARG A 51 -4.60 -15.27 -5.39
N GLU A 52 -3.58 -14.45 -5.16
CA GLU A 52 -2.37 -14.85 -4.45
C GLU A 52 -1.91 -13.72 -3.55
N PRO A 53 -1.81 -13.95 -2.23
CA PRO A 53 -1.27 -12.95 -1.33
C PRO A 53 0.16 -12.59 -1.67
N PHE A 54 0.53 -11.36 -1.38
CA PHE A 54 1.89 -10.89 -1.54
C PHE A 54 2.60 -10.90 -0.20
N THR A 55 3.78 -11.53 -0.17
CA THR A 55 4.57 -11.71 1.06
C THR A 55 5.88 -10.95 0.93
N PHE A 56 6.23 -10.17 1.96
CA PHE A 56 7.48 -9.40 1.98
C PHE A 56 7.92 -9.12 3.41
N VAL A 57 9.19 -8.75 3.58
CA VAL A 57 9.72 -8.32 4.88
C VAL A 57 9.52 -6.82 5.01
N LEU A 58 8.80 -6.42 6.07
CA LEU A 58 8.46 -5.02 6.30
C LEU A 58 9.68 -4.22 6.78
N GLY A 59 9.86 -3.04 6.23
CA GLY A 59 10.78 -2.05 6.76
C GLY A 59 12.22 -2.13 6.29
N ILE A 60 12.54 -3.01 5.32
CA ILE A 60 13.93 -3.20 4.84
C ILE A 60 14.13 -2.79 3.38
N GLY A 61 13.19 -2.07 2.79
CA GLY A 61 13.33 -1.57 1.43
C GLY A 61 13.03 -2.58 0.33
N GLN A 62 12.36 -3.69 0.63
CA GLN A 62 11.92 -4.64 -0.40
C GLN A 62 10.76 -4.09 -1.22
N VAL A 63 10.04 -3.12 -0.68
CA VAL A 63 8.86 -2.50 -1.28
C VAL A 63 9.03 -0.98 -1.24
N ILE A 64 8.11 -0.26 -1.87
CA ILE A 64 8.16 1.21 -1.85
C ILE A 64 8.08 1.73 -0.41
N LYS A 65 8.68 2.88 -0.17
CA LYS A 65 8.77 3.48 1.16
C LYS A 65 7.39 3.69 1.80
N GLY A 66 6.39 4.07 1.00
CA GLY A 66 5.02 4.24 1.47
C GLY A 66 4.42 2.97 2.04
N TRP A 67 4.85 1.79 1.58
CA TRP A 67 4.44 0.52 2.14
C TRP A 67 5.20 0.18 3.42
N ASP A 68 6.53 0.36 3.42
CA ASP A 68 7.32 0.11 4.63
C ASP A 68 6.83 0.94 5.81
N GLU A 69 6.39 2.16 5.58
CA GLU A 69 5.84 3.01 6.62
C GLU A 69 4.33 2.84 6.81
N GLY A 70 3.61 2.58 5.71
CA GLY A 70 2.15 2.48 5.73
C GLY A 70 1.60 1.22 6.38
N PHE A 71 2.32 0.11 6.33
CA PHE A 71 1.90 -1.12 7.00
C PHE A 71 2.33 -1.19 8.46
N ASP A 72 3.28 -0.36 8.89
CA ASP A 72 3.79 -0.40 10.25
C ASP A 72 2.65 -0.17 11.26
N GLY A 73 2.56 -1.04 12.25
CA GLY A 73 1.53 -0.98 13.27
C GLY A 73 0.16 -1.54 12.85
N MET A 74 0.00 -2.00 11.63
CA MET A 74 -1.25 -2.60 11.17
C MET A 74 -1.44 -3.98 11.81
N LYS A 75 -2.66 -4.27 12.27
CA LYS A 75 -2.96 -5.55 12.93
C LYS A 75 -3.56 -6.54 11.96
N ILE A 76 -3.27 -7.82 12.18
CA ILE A 76 -3.86 -8.91 11.39
C ILE A 76 -5.39 -8.80 11.43
N GLY A 77 -6.00 -8.89 10.26
CA GLY A 77 -7.45 -8.71 10.07
C GLY A 77 -7.85 -7.28 9.79
N GLY A 78 -6.90 -6.34 9.84
CA GLY A 78 -7.16 -4.94 9.56
C GLY A 78 -7.20 -4.63 8.07
N GLN A 79 -7.84 -3.51 7.76
CA GLN A 79 -7.85 -2.91 6.42
C GLN A 79 -7.46 -1.45 6.54
N ARG A 80 -6.60 -0.99 5.64
CA ARG A 80 -6.18 0.41 5.54
C ARG A 80 -6.32 0.91 4.12
N ILE A 81 -6.54 2.22 4.01
CA ILE A 81 -6.32 2.95 2.77
C ILE A 81 -5.07 3.79 2.99
N ILE A 82 -4.07 3.60 2.13
CA ILE A 82 -2.79 4.28 2.24
C ILE A 82 -2.63 5.17 1.01
N SER A 83 -2.55 6.48 1.23
CA SER A 83 -2.29 7.45 0.17
C SER A 83 -0.84 7.86 0.24
N ILE A 84 -0.12 7.68 -0.86
CA ILE A 84 1.34 7.73 -0.90
C ILE A 84 1.79 8.83 -1.87
N PRO A 85 2.55 9.83 -1.39
CA PRO A 85 3.13 10.81 -2.31
C PRO A 85 4.18 10.16 -3.20
N SER A 86 4.38 10.72 -4.38
CA SER A 86 5.25 10.09 -5.39
C SER A 86 6.67 9.83 -4.91
N ASP A 87 7.22 10.67 -4.04
CA ASP A 87 8.57 10.48 -3.49
C ASP A 87 8.70 9.30 -2.53
N MET A 88 7.57 8.77 -2.04
CA MET A 88 7.51 7.55 -1.26
C MET A 88 6.98 6.36 -2.08
N GLY A 89 6.75 6.57 -3.36
CA GLY A 89 6.34 5.56 -4.32
C GLY A 89 7.43 5.36 -5.39
N TYR A 90 7.07 5.61 -6.64
CA TYR A 90 7.97 5.37 -7.78
C TYR A 90 8.66 6.64 -8.29
N GLY A 91 8.39 7.77 -7.67
CA GLY A 91 9.10 9.03 -7.91
C GLY A 91 9.00 9.54 -9.34
N SER A 92 10.03 10.25 -9.76
CA SER A 92 10.11 10.86 -11.10
C SER A 92 10.27 9.82 -12.21
N ARG A 93 10.63 8.59 -11.89
CA ARG A 93 10.84 7.52 -12.86
C ARG A 93 9.53 6.83 -13.26
N GLY A 94 8.57 6.74 -12.32
CA GLY A 94 7.37 5.94 -12.51
C GLY A 94 7.69 4.45 -12.55
N ALA A 95 6.77 3.64 -13.09
CA ALA A 95 6.95 2.20 -13.21
C ALA A 95 6.27 1.69 -14.48
N GLY A 96 7.08 1.25 -15.44
CA GLY A 96 6.59 0.71 -16.71
C GLY A 96 5.62 1.67 -17.40
N ASN A 97 4.58 1.10 -18.02
CA ASN A 97 3.56 1.88 -18.71
C ASN A 97 2.34 2.16 -17.83
N VAL A 98 2.37 1.77 -16.55
CA VAL A 98 1.19 1.80 -15.68
C VAL A 98 1.25 2.91 -14.63
N ILE A 99 2.44 3.30 -14.20
CA ILE A 99 2.61 4.38 -13.22
C ILE A 99 3.42 5.49 -13.86
N PRO A 100 2.79 6.65 -14.13
CA PRO A 100 3.50 7.78 -14.74
C PRO A 100 4.52 8.38 -13.78
N PRO A 101 5.47 9.18 -14.31
CA PRO A 101 6.37 9.96 -13.46
C PRO A 101 5.60 10.87 -12.50
N ASN A 102 6.08 10.97 -11.28
CA ASN A 102 5.55 11.84 -10.23
C ASN A 102 4.10 11.55 -9.85
N ALA A 103 3.64 10.31 -10.03
CA ALA A 103 2.29 9.92 -9.67
C ALA A 103 2.18 9.64 -8.17
N ASP A 104 1.21 10.28 -7.53
CA ASP A 104 0.78 9.88 -6.20
C ASP A 104 -0.08 8.62 -6.33
N LEU A 105 -0.08 7.78 -5.31
CA LEU A 105 -0.73 6.48 -5.34
C LEU A 105 -1.72 6.34 -4.19
N ILE A 106 -2.72 5.50 -4.39
CA ILE A 106 -3.64 5.12 -3.31
C ILE A 106 -3.84 3.61 -3.35
N PHE A 107 -3.70 2.96 -2.17
CA PHE A 107 -3.84 1.53 -2.02
C PHE A 107 -4.90 1.20 -0.99
N GLU A 108 -5.71 0.18 -1.29
CA GLU A 108 -6.48 -0.53 -0.27
C GLU A 108 -5.70 -1.78 0.07
N VAL A 109 -5.43 -1.97 1.35
CA VAL A 109 -4.61 -3.09 1.82
C VAL A 109 -5.27 -3.82 2.97
N GLU A 110 -4.98 -5.12 3.05
CA GLU A 110 -5.44 -5.98 4.12
C GLU A 110 -4.27 -6.80 4.63
N LEU A 111 -4.05 -6.83 5.94
CA LEU A 111 -3.03 -7.68 6.55
C LEU A 111 -3.63 -9.03 6.91
N LEU A 112 -3.12 -10.07 6.26
CA LEU A 112 -3.65 -11.42 6.40
C LEU A 112 -2.92 -12.20 7.49
N GLU A 113 -1.58 -12.06 7.55
CA GLU A 113 -0.76 -12.98 8.33
C GLU A 113 0.61 -12.37 8.62
N ILE A 114 1.19 -12.72 9.75
CA ILE A 114 2.59 -12.45 10.09
C ILE A 114 3.27 -13.81 10.22
N LEU A 115 4.28 -14.03 9.41
CA LEU A 115 4.95 -15.33 9.30
C LEU A 115 6.14 -15.46 10.25
#